data_baf98f9cbba6ebcb66fbd20e77d7114e
#
_entry.id   baf98f9cbba6ebcb66fbd20e77d7114e
#
_cell.length_a   1.000
_cell.length_b   1.000
_cell.length_c   1.000
_cell.angle_alpha   90.00
_cell.angle_beta   90.00
_cell.angle_gamma   90.00
#
_symmetry.space_group_name_H-M   'P 1'
#
loop_
_entity.id
_entity.type
_entity.pdbx_description
1 polymer ?
#
loop_
_entity_poly.entity_id
_entity_poly.type
_entity_poly.pdbx_seq_one_letter_code
_entity_poly.pdbx_strand_id
1 'polypeptide(L)'
;VGLFIFGFGGGKSSLVSYEELQAKLAKKENFVLLDVRTPEEFAEGHIGGSVLLPYDQVEQKAASLLPDKDKPIIVYCRSGRRSAIAAVTLRGLGYKDVKDFGGISRWQGELER
;
A
#
# COMPACT_ATOMS: atom_id res chain seq x y z
N VAL A 1 -29.99 -3.69 -16.70
CA VAL A 1 -29.50 -3.03 -17.04
C VAL A 1 -28.14 -2.65 -16.63
N GLY A 2 -27.44 -2.35 -17.28
CA GLY A 2 -26.18 -1.87 -17.16
C GLY A 2 -25.30 -2.11 -16.02
N LEU A 3 -25.79 -2.51 -15.09
CA LEU A 3 -25.10 -2.69 -13.91
C LEU A 3 -23.79 -3.24 -14.01
N PHE A 4 -23.76 -4.13 -14.55
CA PHE A 4 -22.61 -4.86 -14.67
C PHE A 4 -21.44 -4.11 -15.01
N ILE A 5 -21.61 -3.46 -15.82
CA ILE A 5 -20.60 -2.67 -16.29
C ILE A 5 -19.91 -2.04 -15.18
N PHE A 6 -20.59 -1.70 -14.26
CA PHE A 6 -19.99 -1.00 -13.20
C PHE A 6 -18.92 -1.74 -12.57
N GLY A 7 -19.05 -2.93 -12.44
CA GLY A 7 -18.04 -3.71 -11.79
C GLY A 7 -16.68 -3.36 -12.32
N PHE A 8 -16.60 -3.10 -13.56
CA PHE A 8 -15.31 -2.80 -14.12
C PHE A 8 -14.82 -1.48 -13.68
N GLY A 9 -15.62 -0.51 -13.76
CA GLY A 9 -15.20 0.80 -13.36
C GLY A 9 -14.63 0.74 -11.97
N GLY A 10 -15.30 0.05 -11.09
CA GLY A 10 -14.81 -0.08 -9.75
C GLY A 10 -13.45 -0.72 -9.68
N GLY A 11 -13.22 -1.73 -10.48
CA GLY A 11 -11.93 -2.39 -10.46
C GLY A 11 -10.81 -1.48 -10.88
N LYS A 12 -11.08 -0.55 -11.77
CA LYS A 12 -10.00 0.27 -12.26
C LYS A 12 -9.60 1.36 -11.33
N SER A 13 -10.50 1.85 -10.53
CA SER A 13 -10.19 2.96 -9.66
C SER A 13 -9.79 2.48 -8.29
N SER A 14 -9.09 1.37 -8.22
CA SER A 14 -8.75 0.81 -6.92
C SER A 14 -7.53 1.46 -6.28
N LEU A 15 -6.76 2.24 -7.02
CA LEU A 15 -5.59 2.87 -6.43
C LEU A 15 -6.00 4.05 -5.56
N VAL A 16 -5.34 4.18 -4.40
CA VAL A 16 -5.51 5.33 -3.53
C VAL A 16 -4.89 6.54 -4.22
N SER A 17 -5.56 7.67 -4.20
CA SER A 17 -5.01 8.88 -4.80
C SER A 17 -3.95 9.51 -3.90
N TYR A 18 -3.11 10.38 -4.48
CA TYR A 18 -2.15 11.13 -3.69
C TYR A 18 -2.86 11.95 -2.62
N GLU A 19 -3.96 12.61 -3.00
CA GLU A 19 -4.68 13.47 -2.07
C GLU A 19 -5.23 12.67 -0.89
N GLU A 20 -5.74 11.49 -1.15
CA GLU A 20 -6.27 10.65 -0.08
C GLU A 20 -5.16 10.21 0.86
N LEU A 21 -4.03 9.75 0.33
CA LEU A 21 -2.92 9.30 1.16
C LEU A 21 -2.33 10.45 1.96
N GLN A 22 -2.15 11.60 1.32
CA GLN A 22 -1.59 12.76 1.98
C GLN A 22 -2.49 13.22 3.13
N ALA A 23 -3.81 13.21 2.92
CA ALA A 23 -4.75 13.60 3.97
C ALA A 23 -4.71 12.63 5.14
N LYS A 24 -4.63 11.33 4.87
CA LYS A 24 -4.55 10.33 5.94
C LYS A 24 -3.30 10.50 6.78
N LEU A 25 -2.18 10.77 6.13
CA LEU A 25 -0.92 10.98 6.85
C LEU A 25 -0.96 12.27 7.65
N ALA A 26 -1.51 13.34 7.08
CA ALA A 26 -1.59 14.63 7.76
C ALA A 26 -2.49 14.54 9.00
N LYS A 27 -3.56 13.78 8.92
CA LYS A 27 -4.50 13.59 10.03
C LYS A 27 -4.05 12.52 11.01
N LYS A 28 -2.94 11.85 10.71
CA LYS A 28 -2.40 10.77 11.55
C LYS A 28 -3.44 9.69 11.80
N GLU A 29 -4.15 9.30 10.75
CA GLU A 29 -5.15 8.24 10.86
C GLU A 29 -4.47 6.92 11.21
N ASN A 30 -5.25 6.02 11.80
CA ASN A 30 -4.72 4.74 12.28
C ASN A 30 -4.67 3.73 11.13
N PHE A 31 -3.56 3.71 10.40
CA PHE A 31 -3.34 2.75 9.33
C PHE A 31 -1.84 2.51 9.18
N VAL A 32 -1.47 1.48 8.44
CA VAL A 32 -0.07 1.19 8.13
C VAL A 32 0.17 1.55 6.68
N LEU A 33 1.20 2.36 6.43
CA LEU A 33 1.70 2.61 5.07
C LEU A 33 2.88 1.68 4.85
N LEU A 34 2.77 0.76 3.92
CA LEU A 34 3.74 -0.31 3.74
C LEU A 34 4.52 -0.11 2.45
N ASP A 35 5.84 0.01 2.59
CA ASP A 35 6.76 0.09 1.47
C ASP A 35 7.23 -1.33 1.16
N VAL A 36 6.88 -1.86 0.00
CA VAL A 36 7.21 -3.25 -0.33
C VAL A 36 8.36 -3.34 -1.32
N ARG A 37 9.21 -2.31 -1.37
CA ARG A 37 10.42 -2.29 -2.18
C ARG A 37 11.56 -2.95 -1.41
N THR A 38 12.76 -2.81 -1.90
CA THR A 38 13.94 -3.37 -1.24
C THR A 38 14.45 -2.42 -0.15
N PRO A 39 15.27 -2.93 0.78
CA PRO A 39 15.90 -2.04 1.77
C PRO A 39 16.72 -0.93 1.13
N GLU A 40 17.40 -1.23 0.02
CA GLU A 40 18.20 -0.22 -0.67
C GLU A 40 17.32 0.90 -1.21
N GLU A 41 16.21 0.55 -1.83
CA GLU A 41 15.28 1.57 -2.34
C GLU A 41 14.72 2.40 -1.20
N PHE A 42 14.36 1.76 -0.10
CA PHE A 42 13.83 2.45 1.07
C PHE A 42 14.84 3.46 1.60
N ALA A 43 16.11 3.08 1.68
CA ALA A 43 17.15 3.96 2.18
C ALA A 43 17.39 5.15 1.26
N GLU A 44 17.17 5.00 -0.03
CA GLU A 44 17.35 6.09 -0.98
C GLU A 44 16.25 7.15 -0.87
N GLY A 45 15.11 6.78 -0.34
CA GLY A 45 14.01 7.71 -0.15
C GLY A 45 12.70 6.95 -0.03
N HIS A 46 11.89 7.31 0.95
CA HIS A 46 10.60 6.66 1.19
C HIS A 46 9.60 7.71 1.69
N ILE A 47 8.33 7.36 1.61
CA ILE A 47 7.28 8.26 2.12
C ILE A 47 7.35 8.23 3.65
N GLY A 48 7.36 9.39 4.28
CA GLY A 48 7.45 9.48 5.73
C GLY A 48 6.34 8.71 6.40
N GLY A 49 6.69 7.98 7.46
CA GLY A 49 5.73 7.16 8.18
C GLY A 49 5.58 5.76 7.62
N SER A 50 6.23 5.43 6.51
CA SER A 50 6.09 4.09 5.95
C SER A 50 6.96 3.08 6.68
N VAL A 51 6.53 1.82 6.64
CA VAL A 51 7.22 0.67 7.24
C VAL A 51 7.65 -0.22 6.09
N LEU A 52 8.89 -0.69 6.14
CA LEU A 52 9.44 -1.51 5.07
C LEU A 52 9.10 -2.98 5.28
N LEU A 53 8.53 -3.59 4.24
CA LEU A 53 8.35 -5.05 4.18
C LEU A 53 8.42 -5.45 2.71
N PRO A 54 9.59 -5.91 2.22
CA PRO A 54 9.73 -6.27 0.81
C PRO A 54 8.67 -7.27 0.36
N TYR A 55 8.19 -7.11 -0.87
CA TYR A 55 7.02 -7.85 -1.34
C TYR A 55 7.23 -9.37 -1.33
N ASP A 56 8.46 -9.81 -1.52
CA ASP A 56 8.77 -11.24 -1.52
C ASP A 56 8.91 -11.82 -0.11
N GLN A 57 8.80 -10.98 0.92
CA GLN A 57 8.86 -11.41 2.31
C GLN A 57 7.52 -11.27 3.02
N VAL A 58 6.49 -10.78 2.32
CA VAL A 58 5.21 -10.51 2.94
C VAL A 58 4.61 -11.77 3.56
N GLU A 59 4.66 -12.87 2.81
CA GLU A 59 4.03 -14.10 3.28
C GLU A 59 4.66 -14.61 4.57
N GLN A 60 5.99 -14.51 4.70
CA GLN A 60 6.67 -15.02 5.88
C GLN A 60 6.62 -14.07 7.07
N LYS A 61 6.58 -12.75 6.82
CA LYS A 61 6.82 -11.79 7.89
C LYS A 61 5.62 -10.94 8.26
N ALA A 62 4.53 -10.97 7.48
CA ALA A 62 3.42 -10.07 7.74
C ALA A 62 2.82 -10.31 9.12
N ALA A 63 2.62 -11.55 9.52
CA ALA A 63 1.96 -11.83 10.80
C ALA A 63 2.73 -11.25 11.97
N SER A 64 4.05 -11.28 11.91
CA SER A 64 4.89 -10.73 12.96
C SER A 64 4.93 -9.21 12.94
N LEU A 65 5.06 -8.63 11.76
CA LEU A 65 5.18 -7.18 11.63
C LEU A 65 3.82 -6.48 11.73
N LEU A 66 2.76 -7.14 11.26
CA LEU A 66 1.41 -6.57 11.17
C LEU A 66 0.42 -7.52 11.86
N PRO A 67 0.46 -7.60 13.19
CA PRO A 67 -0.37 -8.59 13.89
C PRO A 67 -1.86 -8.31 13.86
N ASP A 68 -2.27 -7.06 13.67
CA ASP A 68 -3.70 -6.70 13.68
C ASP A 68 -4.23 -6.73 12.25
N LYS A 69 -4.99 -7.77 11.92
CA LYS A 69 -5.52 -7.95 10.57
C LYS A 69 -6.71 -7.06 10.26
N ASP A 70 -7.24 -6.36 11.26
CA ASP A 70 -8.31 -5.39 11.02
C ASP A 70 -7.77 -4.00 10.73
N LYS A 71 -6.49 -3.75 10.98
CA LYS A 71 -5.92 -2.42 10.77
C LYS A 71 -5.74 -2.16 9.29
N PRO A 72 -6.20 -1.02 8.78
CA PRO A 72 -6.06 -0.72 7.35
C PRO A 72 -4.60 -0.64 6.93
N ILE A 73 -4.32 -1.14 5.74
CA ILE A 73 -2.98 -1.12 5.16
C ILE A 73 -3.06 -0.47 3.79
N ILE A 74 -2.13 0.44 3.51
CA ILE A 74 -1.94 0.97 2.16
C ILE A 74 -0.52 0.60 1.75
N VAL A 75 -0.38 -0.04 0.58
CA VAL A 75 0.92 -0.49 0.10
C VAL A 75 1.38 0.35 -1.06
N TYR A 76 2.70 0.51 -1.22
CA TYR A 76 3.26 1.14 -2.41
C TYR A 76 4.60 0.50 -2.73
N CYS A 77 5.03 0.66 -3.98
CA CYS A 77 6.33 0.19 -4.41
C CYS A 77 6.94 1.21 -5.36
N ARG A 78 7.81 0.79 -6.27
CA ARG A 78 8.44 1.73 -7.18
C ARG A 78 7.53 2.10 -8.34
N SER A 79 6.94 1.11 -9.01
CA SER A 79 6.17 1.34 -10.23
C SER A 79 4.75 0.79 -10.18
N GLY A 80 4.37 0.11 -9.11
CA GLY A 80 3.01 -0.40 -8.93
C GLY A 80 2.87 -1.90 -9.06
N ARG A 81 3.86 -2.59 -9.67
CA ARG A 81 3.75 -4.03 -9.88
C ARG A 81 3.90 -4.83 -8.58
N ARG A 82 4.92 -4.51 -7.81
CA ARG A 82 5.17 -5.24 -6.56
C ARG A 82 4.09 -4.94 -5.52
N SER A 83 3.58 -3.71 -5.49
CA SER A 83 2.54 -3.36 -4.54
C SER A 83 1.23 -4.07 -4.88
N ALA A 84 0.93 -4.25 -6.16
CA ALA A 84 -0.25 -5.02 -6.55
C ALA A 84 -0.14 -6.47 -6.08
N ILE A 85 1.03 -7.07 -6.23
CA ILE A 85 1.28 -8.43 -5.76
C ILE A 85 1.16 -8.51 -4.25
N ALA A 86 1.77 -7.56 -3.54
CA ALA A 86 1.72 -7.54 -2.08
C ALA A 86 0.30 -7.39 -1.57
N ALA A 87 -0.51 -6.56 -2.23
CA ALA A 87 -1.89 -6.37 -1.81
C ALA A 87 -2.69 -7.68 -1.91
N VAL A 88 -2.50 -8.41 -3.00
CA VAL A 88 -3.16 -9.70 -3.17
C VAL A 88 -2.70 -10.68 -2.09
N THR A 89 -1.39 -10.73 -1.83
CA THR A 89 -0.85 -11.62 -0.81
C THR A 89 -1.43 -11.30 0.56
N LEU A 90 -1.48 -10.03 0.92
CA LEU A 90 -1.99 -9.61 2.22
C LEU A 90 -3.48 -9.98 2.38
N ARG A 91 -4.27 -9.73 1.34
CA ARG A 91 -5.68 -10.11 1.39
C ARG A 91 -5.84 -11.62 1.55
N GLY A 92 -5.00 -12.39 0.87
CA GLY A 92 -5.01 -13.85 1.01
C GLY A 92 -4.63 -14.32 2.40
N LEU A 93 -3.84 -13.53 3.12
CA LEU A 93 -3.46 -13.85 4.50
C LEU A 93 -4.53 -13.41 5.51
N GLY A 94 -5.60 -12.79 5.06
CA GLY A 94 -6.71 -12.42 5.92
C GLY A 94 -6.75 -10.96 6.38
N TYR A 95 -5.86 -10.11 5.83
CA TYR A 95 -5.93 -8.68 6.14
C TYR A 95 -7.17 -8.10 5.45
N LYS A 96 -7.99 -7.39 6.22
CA LYS A 96 -9.36 -7.07 5.79
C LYS A 96 -9.46 -5.79 4.98
N ASP A 97 -8.53 -4.87 5.14
CA ASP A 97 -8.58 -3.58 4.45
C ASP A 97 -7.21 -3.29 3.88
N VAL A 98 -6.98 -3.71 2.64
CA VAL A 98 -5.69 -3.52 1.97
C VAL A 98 -5.94 -2.74 0.69
N LYS A 99 -5.30 -1.59 0.58
CA LYS A 99 -5.40 -0.73 -0.59
C LYS A 99 -4.02 -0.50 -1.18
N ASP A 100 -3.99 -0.21 -2.48
CA ASP A 100 -2.76 -0.06 -3.22
C ASP A 100 -2.63 1.40 -3.66
N PHE A 101 -1.51 2.03 -3.32
CA PHE A 101 -1.21 3.39 -3.78
C PHE A 101 -0.47 3.35 -5.12
N GLY A 102 0.19 2.24 -5.44
CA GLY A 102 0.92 2.11 -6.69
C GLY A 102 2.37 2.50 -6.56
N GLY A 103 2.89 3.25 -7.52
CA GLY A 103 4.29 3.62 -7.54
C GLY A 103 4.59 4.87 -6.73
N ILE A 104 5.79 4.91 -6.15
CA ILE A 104 6.20 6.03 -5.30
C ILE A 104 6.25 7.35 -6.07
N SER A 105 6.39 7.30 -7.41
CA SER A 105 6.38 8.52 -8.21
C SER A 105 5.04 9.26 -8.15
N ARG A 106 3.98 8.60 -7.70
CA ARG A 106 2.69 9.26 -7.51
C ARG A 106 2.64 10.11 -6.24
N TRP A 107 3.62 9.95 -5.36
CA TRP A 107 3.74 10.78 -4.16
C TRP A 107 4.37 12.11 -4.58
N GLN A 108 3.73 13.21 -4.22
CA GLN A 108 4.16 14.54 -4.64
C GLN A 108 4.85 15.32 -3.52
N GLY A 109 4.94 14.74 -2.34
CA GLY A 109 5.63 15.38 -1.23
C GLY A 109 7.10 15.00 -1.19
N GLU A 110 7.78 15.45 -0.15
CA GLU A 110 9.18 15.09 0.04
C GLU A 110 9.32 13.66 0.51
N LEU A 111 10.47 13.09 0.26
CA LEU A 111 10.79 11.74 0.75
C LEU A 111 11.76 11.84 1.91
N GLU A 112 11.67 10.87 2.81
CA GLU A 112 12.60 10.74 3.93
C GLU A 112 13.67 9.72 3.60
N ARG A 113 14.79 9.80 4.29
CA ARG A 113 15.90 8.86 4.11
C ARG A 113 16.40 8.28 5.41
#